data_7a932f40983aeafee1633793185120aa
#
_entry.id   7a932f40983aeafee1633793185120aa
#
_cell.length_a   1.000
_cell.length_b   1.000
_cell.length_c   1.000
_cell.angle_alpha   90.00
_cell.angle_beta   90.00
_cell.angle_gamma   90.00
#
_symmetry.space_group_name_H-M   'P 1'
#
loop_
_entity.id
_entity.type
_entity.pdbx_description
1 polymer ?
#
loop_
_entity_poly.entity_id
_entity_poly.type
_entity_poly.pdbx_seq_one_letter_code
_entity_poly.pdbx_strand_id
1 'polypeptide(L)'
;MSSKWSKLFHRALARLLGLFFRLLYHQFAWTYDWVAGAVSLGMWQDWVLAILPLINIWPVLEIGHGPGHLQSALKQRGVQTFGLDASRQMGRLTLKHLRRSGYTPSLVNGVAQTLPFSNDTFRIVVSTFPAEFIADPKTLSEIWRVLVNGGDLYVLPIAWITGKRWTERLAAWFFRFTKQSPNYQATNDGEPNLVDWTSHWLNSPRQIGFCMELEHLILNSSTLLIIHGIKNPPGN
;
A
#
# COMPACT_ATOMS: atom_id res chain seq x y z
N MET A 1 -4.71 -30.01 -27.54
CA MET A 1 -5.77 -28.96 -27.60
C MET A 1 -6.12 -28.32 -26.27
N SER A 2 -5.76 -28.87 -25.11
CA SER A 2 -6.17 -28.36 -23.79
C SER A 2 -5.44 -27.08 -23.33
N SER A 3 -4.20 -26.82 -23.77
CA SER A 3 -3.36 -25.68 -23.31
C SER A 3 -3.82 -24.29 -23.80
N LYS A 4 -4.45 -24.18 -24.97
CA LYS A 4 -4.92 -22.89 -25.51
C LYS A 4 -6.19 -22.39 -24.80
N TRP A 5 -7.11 -23.30 -24.47
CA TRP A 5 -8.36 -22.96 -23.77
C TRP A 5 -8.11 -22.54 -22.32
N SER A 6 -7.17 -23.17 -21.62
CA SER A 6 -6.80 -22.74 -20.26
C SER A 6 -6.18 -21.34 -20.25
N LYS A 7 -5.32 -21.00 -21.23
CA LYS A 7 -4.73 -19.66 -21.33
C LYS A 7 -5.78 -18.59 -21.68
N LEU A 8 -6.76 -18.90 -22.53
CA LEU A 8 -7.87 -17.99 -22.87
C LEU A 8 -8.78 -17.76 -21.65
N PHE A 9 -9.13 -18.81 -20.94
CA PHE A 9 -9.93 -18.74 -19.70
C PHE A 9 -9.22 -17.90 -18.64
N HIS A 10 -7.92 -18.12 -18.40
CA HIS A 10 -7.14 -17.33 -17.43
C HIS A 10 -7.04 -15.84 -17.82
N ARG A 11 -6.91 -15.54 -19.14
CA ARG A 11 -6.91 -14.15 -19.62
C ARG A 11 -8.27 -13.47 -19.46
N ALA A 12 -9.36 -14.19 -19.76
CA ALA A 12 -10.71 -13.67 -19.59
C ALA A 12 -11.03 -13.43 -18.10
N LEU A 13 -10.70 -14.38 -17.24
CA LEU A 13 -10.87 -14.26 -15.79
C LEU A 13 -10.04 -13.11 -15.22
N ALA A 14 -8.78 -12.95 -15.64
CA ALA A 14 -7.93 -11.86 -15.20
C ALA A 14 -8.48 -10.48 -15.62
N ARG A 15 -9.06 -10.37 -16.84
CA ARG A 15 -9.73 -9.14 -17.30
C ARG A 15 -11.00 -8.85 -16.51
N LEU A 16 -11.79 -9.87 -16.24
CA LEU A 16 -13.03 -9.75 -15.46
C LEU A 16 -12.74 -9.31 -14.01
N LEU A 17 -11.73 -9.90 -13.38
CA LEU A 17 -11.26 -9.52 -12.07
C LEU A 17 -10.68 -8.08 -12.07
N GLY A 18 -9.88 -7.71 -13.08
CA GLY A 18 -9.38 -6.35 -13.21
C GLY A 18 -10.50 -5.31 -13.36
N LEU A 19 -11.55 -5.63 -14.14
CA LEU A 19 -12.74 -4.80 -14.27
C LEU A 19 -13.50 -4.74 -12.95
N PHE A 20 -13.69 -5.87 -12.27
CA PHE A 20 -14.35 -5.95 -10.97
C PHE A 20 -13.63 -5.09 -9.93
N PHE A 21 -12.31 -5.19 -9.80
CA PHE A 21 -11.54 -4.37 -8.85
C PHE A 21 -11.57 -2.88 -9.23
N ARG A 22 -11.55 -2.54 -10.53
CA ARG A 22 -11.70 -1.15 -10.98
C ARG A 22 -13.07 -0.58 -10.61
N LEU A 23 -14.15 -1.33 -10.82
CA LEU A 23 -15.51 -0.94 -10.42
C LEU A 23 -15.64 -0.86 -8.89
N LEU A 24 -15.05 -1.81 -8.17
CA LEU A 24 -14.99 -1.80 -6.71
C LEU A 24 -14.33 -0.50 -6.18
N TYR A 25 -13.22 -0.12 -6.78
CA TYR A 25 -12.46 1.06 -6.36
C TYR A 25 -13.18 2.38 -6.69
N HIS A 26 -13.89 2.44 -7.82
CA HIS A 26 -14.51 3.68 -8.29
C HIS A 26 -15.99 3.82 -7.95
N GLN A 27 -16.76 2.73 -7.89
CA GLN A 27 -18.22 2.81 -7.71
C GLN A 27 -18.71 2.19 -6.38
N PHE A 28 -17.97 1.24 -5.83
CA PHE A 28 -18.35 0.48 -4.64
C PHE A 28 -17.35 0.62 -3.49
N ALA A 29 -16.81 1.82 -3.28
CA ALA A 29 -15.84 2.09 -2.22
C ALA A 29 -16.32 1.63 -0.82
N TRP A 30 -17.65 1.64 -0.58
CA TRP A 30 -18.24 1.17 0.66
C TRP A 30 -18.17 -0.35 0.89
N THR A 31 -17.97 -1.13 -0.19
CA THR A 31 -17.77 -2.58 -0.09
C THR A 31 -16.30 -2.96 0.03
N TYR A 32 -15.39 -2.00 -0.13
CA TYR A 32 -13.94 -2.24 -0.12
C TYR A 32 -13.48 -2.93 1.17
N ASP A 33 -13.91 -2.44 2.34
CA ASP A 33 -13.58 -3.03 3.63
C ASP A 33 -14.12 -4.47 3.78
N TRP A 34 -15.29 -4.75 3.22
CA TRP A 34 -15.87 -6.09 3.21
C TRP A 34 -15.05 -7.06 2.35
N VAL A 35 -14.67 -6.62 1.16
CA VAL A 35 -13.87 -7.45 0.24
C VAL A 35 -12.46 -7.62 0.78
N ALA A 36 -11.83 -6.55 1.24
CA ALA A 36 -10.51 -6.60 1.85
C ALA A 36 -10.52 -7.49 3.10
N GLY A 37 -11.53 -7.34 3.97
CA GLY A 37 -11.71 -8.16 5.16
C GLY A 37 -11.94 -9.64 4.83
N ALA A 38 -12.78 -9.96 3.84
CA ALA A 38 -13.03 -11.34 3.44
C ALA A 38 -11.77 -12.00 2.84
N VAL A 39 -11.04 -11.27 2.01
CA VAL A 39 -9.82 -11.77 1.36
C VAL A 39 -8.67 -11.92 2.36
N SER A 40 -8.54 -11.00 3.31
CA SER A 40 -7.50 -11.04 4.36
C SER A 40 -7.88 -11.87 5.60
N LEU A 41 -9.02 -12.55 5.60
CA LEU A 41 -9.59 -13.22 6.78
C LEU A 41 -9.77 -12.28 7.98
N GLY A 42 -10.11 -11.02 7.72
CA GLY A 42 -10.28 -9.98 8.75
C GLY A 42 -8.99 -9.29 9.20
N MET A 43 -7.82 -9.71 8.71
CA MET A 43 -6.51 -9.16 9.12
C MET A 43 -6.14 -7.84 8.40
N TRP A 44 -6.94 -7.37 7.44
CA TRP A 44 -6.63 -6.20 6.63
C TRP A 44 -6.27 -4.96 7.46
N GLN A 45 -7.09 -4.68 8.46
CA GLN A 45 -6.88 -3.53 9.33
C GLN A 45 -5.58 -3.66 10.14
N ASP A 46 -5.30 -4.85 10.68
CA ASP A 46 -4.07 -5.12 11.41
C ASP A 46 -2.84 -4.93 10.54
N TRP A 47 -2.92 -5.34 9.26
CA TRP A 47 -1.84 -5.13 8.30
C TRP A 47 -1.61 -3.64 8.01
N VAL A 48 -2.68 -2.87 7.77
CA VAL A 48 -2.57 -1.42 7.54
C VAL A 48 -1.98 -0.72 8.76
N LEU A 49 -2.37 -1.13 9.96
CA LEU A 49 -1.93 -0.52 11.21
C LEU A 49 -0.54 -1.00 11.68
N ALA A 50 -0.01 -2.05 11.08
CA ALA A 50 1.32 -2.59 11.42
C ALA A 50 2.46 -1.58 11.19
N ILE A 51 2.26 -0.58 10.33
CA ILE A 51 3.24 0.50 10.08
C ILE A 51 3.33 1.52 11.22
N LEU A 52 2.33 1.59 12.09
CA LEU A 52 2.23 2.63 13.12
C LEU A 52 3.43 2.73 14.08
N PRO A 53 4.11 1.64 14.48
CA PRO A 53 5.29 1.74 15.34
C PRO A 53 6.47 2.46 14.68
N LEU A 54 6.53 2.49 13.35
CA LEU A 54 7.59 3.17 12.58
C LEU A 54 7.32 4.68 12.43
N ILE A 55 6.08 5.12 12.70
CA ILE A 55 5.68 6.54 12.58
C ILE A 55 5.86 7.21 13.94
N ASN A 56 7.03 7.77 14.17
CA ASN A 56 7.42 8.40 15.43
C ASN A 56 7.66 9.90 15.33
N ILE A 57 7.65 10.46 14.13
CA ILE A 57 7.84 11.89 13.82
C ILE A 57 6.77 12.38 12.85
N TRP A 58 6.54 13.69 12.81
CA TRP A 58 5.54 14.34 11.95
C TRP A 58 6.01 15.70 11.45
N PRO A 59 5.41 16.30 10.41
CA PRO A 59 4.14 15.88 9.77
C PRO A 59 4.26 14.66 8.85
N VAL A 60 3.16 13.91 8.76
CA VAL A 60 3.04 12.66 7.96
C VAL A 60 2.10 12.87 6.79
N LEU A 61 2.48 12.42 5.59
CA LEU A 61 1.59 12.32 4.44
C LEU A 61 1.28 10.85 4.15
N GLU A 62 0.02 10.47 4.14
CA GLU A 62 -0.43 9.17 3.62
C GLU A 62 -0.92 9.34 2.18
N ILE A 63 -0.32 8.59 1.24
CA ILE A 63 -0.70 8.57 -0.17
C ILE A 63 -1.52 7.30 -0.44
N GLY A 64 -2.74 7.47 -0.97
CA GLY A 64 -3.69 6.38 -1.14
C GLY A 64 -4.34 5.98 0.18
N HIS A 65 -4.87 6.95 0.94
CA HIS A 65 -5.41 6.71 2.28
C HIS A 65 -6.65 5.79 2.31
N GLY A 66 -7.28 5.50 1.16
CA GLY A 66 -8.43 4.62 1.06
C GLY A 66 -9.55 5.02 2.04
N PRO A 67 -10.12 4.05 2.80
CA PRO A 67 -11.19 4.31 3.78
C PRO A 67 -10.72 5.01 5.06
N GLY A 68 -9.39 5.25 5.23
CA GLY A 68 -8.83 6.09 6.28
C GLY A 68 -8.52 5.40 7.60
N HIS A 69 -8.27 4.09 7.59
CA HIS A 69 -7.90 3.36 8.81
C HIS A 69 -6.62 3.91 9.45
N LEU A 70 -5.56 4.10 8.65
CA LEU A 70 -4.30 4.65 9.14
C LEU A 70 -4.46 6.13 9.54
N GLN A 71 -5.19 6.94 8.75
CA GLN A 71 -5.51 8.33 9.11
C GLN A 71 -6.17 8.42 10.50
N SER A 72 -7.15 7.55 10.76
CA SER A 72 -7.85 7.51 12.06
C SER A 72 -6.89 7.16 13.20
N ALA A 73 -6.07 6.14 13.02
CA ALA A 73 -5.11 5.70 14.05
C ALA A 73 -4.01 6.74 14.33
N LEU A 74 -3.53 7.43 13.29
CA LEU A 74 -2.57 8.53 13.44
C LEU A 74 -3.18 9.72 14.20
N LYS A 75 -4.43 10.10 13.89
CA LYS A 75 -5.15 11.15 14.63
C LYS A 75 -5.38 10.78 16.10
N GLN A 76 -5.70 9.52 16.41
CA GLN A 76 -5.84 9.03 17.79
C GLN A 76 -4.53 9.16 18.59
N ARG A 77 -3.39 9.05 17.93
CA ARG A 77 -2.05 9.27 18.54
C ARG A 77 -1.63 10.73 18.60
N GLY A 78 -2.48 11.67 18.16
CA GLY A 78 -2.14 13.10 18.12
C GLY A 78 -1.15 13.47 17.01
N VAL A 79 -0.92 12.58 16.03
CA VAL A 79 0.01 12.82 14.93
C VAL A 79 -0.60 13.83 13.96
N GLN A 80 0.17 14.85 13.57
CA GLN A 80 -0.18 15.75 12.48
C GLN A 80 -0.07 14.97 11.16
N THR A 81 -1.23 14.60 10.60
CA THR A 81 -1.31 13.78 9.39
C THR A 81 -2.15 14.43 8.30
N PHE A 82 -1.71 14.22 7.06
CA PHE A 82 -2.37 14.62 5.83
C PHE A 82 -2.62 13.38 4.99
N GLY A 83 -3.74 13.35 4.27
CA GLY A 83 -4.08 12.22 3.39
C GLY A 83 -4.33 12.70 1.96
N LEU A 84 -3.79 11.98 0.98
CA LEU A 84 -4.10 12.19 -0.43
C LEU A 84 -4.66 10.90 -1.02
N ASP A 85 -5.77 11.01 -1.77
CA ASP A 85 -6.34 9.88 -2.51
C ASP A 85 -6.97 10.37 -3.81
N ALA A 86 -6.80 9.60 -4.88
CA ALA A 86 -7.37 9.92 -6.19
C ALA A 86 -8.89 9.67 -6.23
N SER A 87 -9.40 8.78 -5.36
CA SER A 87 -10.82 8.43 -5.29
C SER A 87 -11.58 9.43 -4.42
N ARG A 88 -12.44 10.23 -5.06
CA ARG A 88 -13.36 11.13 -4.34
C ARG A 88 -14.30 10.38 -3.39
N GLN A 89 -14.61 9.12 -3.69
CA GLN A 89 -15.49 8.30 -2.83
C GLN A 89 -14.76 7.91 -1.55
N MET A 90 -13.50 7.46 -1.66
CA MET A 90 -12.64 7.17 -0.49
C MET A 90 -12.46 8.42 0.36
N GLY A 91 -12.18 9.58 -0.26
CA GLY A 91 -12.08 10.85 0.44
C GLY A 91 -13.33 11.21 1.24
N ARG A 92 -14.54 11.03 0.65
CA ARG A 92 -15.83 11.27 1.36
C ARG A 92 -16.04 10.30 2.52
N LEU A 93 -15.69 9.03 2.33
CA LEU A 93 -15.80 7.99 3.36
C LEU A 93 -14.91 8.31 4.56
N THR A 94 -13.65 8.57 4.30
CA THR A 94 -12.64 8.93 5.31
C THR A 94 -13.01 10.23 6.03
N LEU A 95 -13.44 11.25 5.29
CA LEU A 95 -13.93 12.52 5.85
C LEU A 95 -15.06 12.30 6.85
N LYS A 96 -16.05 11.50 6.46
CA LYS A 96 -17.19 11.17 7.32
C LYS A 96 -16.76 10.40 8.57
N HIS A 97 -15.83 9.45 8.42
CA HIS A 97 -15.31 8.64 9.51
C HIS A 97 -14.56 9.49 10.53
N LEU A 98 -13.59 10.29 10.08
CA LEU A 98 -12.79 11.16 10.95
C LEU A 98 -13.66 12.20 11.69
N ARG A 99 -14.59 12.84 10.99
CA ARG A 99 -15.51 13.82 11.62
C ARG A 99 -16.40 13.19 12.68
N ARG A 100 -16.91 11.97 12.46
CA ARG A 100 -17.70 11.25 13.47
C ARG A 100 -16.90 10.90 14.71
N SER A 101 -15.60 10.69 14.56
CA SER A 101 -14.67 10.46 15.66
C SER A 101 -14.14 11.75 16.30
N GLY A 102 -14.67 12.92 15.92
CA GLY A 102 -14.29 14.23 16.48
C GLY A 102 -12.97 14.81 15.94
N TYR A 103 -12.40 14.23 14.90
CA TYR A 103 -11.14 14.72 14.32
C TYR A 103 -11.37 15.72 13.19
N THR A 104 -10.49 16.71 13.09
CA THR A 104 -10.39 17.60 11.92
C THR A 104 -9.57 16.92 10.84
N PRO A 105 -10.17 16.56 9.68
CA PRO A 105 -9.44 15.90 8.59
C PRO A 105 -8.59 16.90 7.80
N SER A 106 -7.41 16.46 7.38
CA SER A 106 -6.54 17.16 6.43
C SER A 106 -6.37 16.28 5.19
N LEU A 107 -7.43 16.22 4.37
CA LEU A 107 -7.51 15.32 3.21
C LEU A 107 -7.55 16.13 1.91
N VAL A 108 -6.85 15.63 0.90
CA VAL A 108 -6.78 16.20 -0.45
C VAL A 108 -7.19 15.12 -1.46
N ASN A 109 -8.03 15.50 -2.41
CA ASN A 109 -8.29 14.65 -3.56
C ASN A 109 -7.32 14.99 -4.69
N GLY A 110 -6.48 14.05 -5.08
CA GLY A 110 -5.42 14.27 -6.07
C GLY A 110 -4.69 12.99 -6.43
N VAL A 111 -3.77 13.09 -7.38
CA VAL A 111 -2.92 12.00 -7.83
C VAL A 111 -1.50 12.19 -7.31
N ALA A 112 -0.82 11.08 -7.05
CA ALA A 112 0.52 11.08 -6.45
C ALA A 112 1.61 11.67 -7.37
N GLN A 113 1.36 11.70 -8.69
CA GLN A 113 2.26 12.26 -9.69
C GLN A 113 2.33 13.80 -9.67
N THR A 114 1.43 14.45 -8.91
CA THR A 114 1.40 15.92 -8.73
C THR A 114 0.88 16.25 -7.34
N LEU A 115 1.76 16.20 -6.35
CA LEU A 115 1.40 16.45 -4.95
C LEU A 115 1.18 17.94 -4.69
N PRO A 116 0.00 18.38 -4.20
CA PRO A 116 -0.30 19.78 -3.97
C PRO A 116 0.28 20.30 -2.64
N PHE A 117 1.53 19.95 -2.37
CA PHE A 117 2.25 20.35 -1.16
C PHE A 117 3.57 21.02 -1.53
N SER A 118 4.07 21.87 -0.68
CA SER A 118 5.38 22.54 -0.85
C SER A 118 6.53 21.53 -0.72
N ASN A 119 7.70 21.94 -1.20
CA ASN A 119 8.93 21.16 -1.00
C ASN A 119 9.22 21.04 0.49
N ASP A 120 9.92 19.97 0.88
CA ASP A 120 10.45 19.76 2.23
C ASP A 120 9.42 19.99 3.35
N THR A 121 8.20 19.48 3.14
CA THR A 121 7.05 19.66 4.07
C THR A 121 6.92 18.51 5.06
N PHE A 122 7.16 17.27 4.62
CA PHE A 122 6.86 16.08 5.42
C PHE A 122 8.10 15.40 5.96
N ARG A 123 8.01 14.91 7.19
CA ARG A 123 9.01 14.03 7.80
C ARG A 123 8.85 12.60 7.36
N ILE A 124 7.61 12.16 7.18
CA ILE A 124 7.28 10.82 6.73
C ILE A 124 6.27 10.89 5.59
N VAL A 125 6.50 10.14 4.54
CA VAL A 125 5.50 9.76 3.55
C VAL A 125 5.24 8.26 3.68
N VAL A 126 3.97 7.87 3.76
CA VAL A 126 3.57 6.47 3.91
C VAL A 126 2.53 6.09 2.86
N SER A 127 2.60 4.86 2.36
CA SER A 127 1.58 4.30 1.50
C SER A 127 1.38 2.82 1.81
N THR A 128 0.15 2.43 2.15
CA THR A 128 -0.18 1.05 2.50
C THR A 128 -1.00 0.40 1.39
N PHE A 129 -0.55 -0.75 0.94
CA PHE A 129 -1.16 -1.52 -0.16
C PHE A 129 -1.46 -0.66 -1.40
N PRO A 130 -0.48 0.13 -1.87
CA PRO A 130 -0.67 0.99 -3.03
C PRO A 130 -0.84 0.16 -4.30
N ALA A 131 -1.55 0.74 -5.28
CA ALA A 131 -1.49 0.27 -6.65
C ALA A 131 -0.13 0.61 -7.30
N GLU A 132 0.05 0.26 -8.57
CA GLU A 132 1.31 0.45 -9.32
C GLU A 132 1.82 1.90 -9.37
N PHE A 133 0.95 2.89 -9.10
CA PHE A 133 1.31 4.31 -9.15
C PHE A 133 2.47 4.70 -8.23
N ILE A 134 2.67 3.98 -7.13
CA ILE A 134 3.70 4.32 -6.15
C ILE A 134 5.12 4.10 -6.69
N ALA A 135 5.29 3.17 -7.65
CA ALA A 135 6.55 2.89 -8.33
C ALA A 135 6.80 3.80 -9.56
N ASP A 136 5.82 4.63 -9.94
CA ASP A 136 5.95 5.59 -11.04
C ASP A 136 7.07 6.60 -10.71
N PRO A 137 8.06 6.82 -11.60
CA PRO A 137 9.14 7.78 -11.39
C PRO A 137 8.65 9.21 -11.07
N LYS A 138 7.51 9.64 -11.63
CA LYS A 138 6.91 10.94 -11.31
C LYS A 138 6.40 10.98 -9.87
N THR A 139 5.75 9.91 -9.41
CA THR A 139 5.31 9.80 -8.01
C THR A 139 6.49 9.83 -7.07
N LEU A 140 7.55 9.06 -7.36
CA LEU A 140 8.75 9.02 -6.53
C LEU A 140 9.47 10.37 -6.50
N SER A 141 9.52 11.11 -7.62
CA SER A 141 10.07 12.47 -7.67
C SER A 141 9.27 13.45 -6.83
N GLU A 142 7.94 13.36 -6.84
CA GLU A 142 7.07 14.18 -6.01
C GLU A 142 7.19 13.84 -4.53
N ILE A 143 7.29 12.55 -4.18
CA ILE A 143 7.57 12.12 -2.81
C ILE A 143 8.91 12.67 -2.33
N TRP A 144 9.96 12.55 -3.17
CA TRP A 144 11.26 13.14 -2.89
C TRP A 144 11.16 14.65 -2.63
N ARG A 145 10.44 15.37 -3.49
CA ARG A 145 10.29 16.82 -3.40
C ARG A 145 9.64 17.26 -2.09
N VAL A 146 8.58 16.57 -1.66
CA VAL A 146 7.82 16.96 -0.46
C VAL A 146 8.41 16.45 0.86
N LEU A 147 9.30 15.46 0.83
CA LEU A 147 10.03 15.00 2.01
C LEU A 147 11.14 16.00 2.35
N VAL A 148 11.34 16.23 3.65
CA VAL A 148 12.53 16.93 4.16
C VAL A 148 13.78 16.07 3.96
N ASN A 149 14.97 16.66 4.00
CA ASN A 149 16.22 15.91 4.03
C ASN A 149 16.27 15.03 5.28
N GLY A 150 16.65 13.76 5.11
CA GLY A 150 16.58 12.74 6.16
C GLY A 150 15.16 12.30 6.50
N GLY A 151 14.17 12.65 5.68
CA GLY A 151 12.79 12.18 5.83
C GLY A 151 12.60 10.78 5.27
N ASP A 152 11.58 10.09 5.78
CA ASP A 152 11.34 8.66 5.55
C ASP A 152 10.18 8.43 4.58
N LEU A 153 10.37 7.51 3.65
CA LEU A 153 9.33 6.91 2.82
C LEU A 153 9.07 5.48 3.30
N TYR A 154 7.87 5.19 3.74
CA TYR A 154 7.44 3.82 4.03
C TYR A 154 6.39 3.37 3.02
N VAL A 155 6.66 2.25 2.34
CA VAL A 155 5.70 1.58 1.47
C VAL A 155 5.48 0.18 1.99
N LEU A 156 4.22 -0.17 2.21
CA LEU A 156 3.78 -1.52 2.61
C LEU A 156 3.02 -2.13 1.42
N PRO A 157 3.73 -2.74 0.45
CA PRO A 157 3.11 -3.14 -0.82
C PRO A 157 2.37 -4.46 -0.74
N ILE A 158 2.79 -5.38 0.14
CA ILE A 158 2.26 -6.74 0.19
C ILE A 158 2.31 -7.31 1.60
N ALA A 159 1.30 -8.12 1.92
CA ALA A 159 1.27 -9.02 3.06
C ALA A 159 0.94 -10.43 2.59
N TRP A 160 1.50 -11.44 3.23
CA TRP A 160 1.16 -12.83 2.98
C TRP A 160 0.91 -13.59 4.27
N ILE A 161 -0.02 -14.54 4.18
CA ILE A 161 -0.43 -15.34 5.33
C ILE A 161 0.54 -16.51 5.47
N THR A 162 1.24 -16.57 6.61
CA THR A 162 2.23 -17.60 6.96
C THR A 162 1.68 -18.67 7.91
N GLY A 163 0.44 -18.50 8.37
CA GLY A 163 -0.19 -19.42 9.32
C GLY A 163 -0.44 -20.82 8.77
N LYS A 164 -0.46 -21.82 9.67
CA LYS A 164 -0.57 -23.24 9.33
C LYS A 164 -2.03 -23.75 9.27
N ARG A 165 -3.04 -22.92 9.61
CA ARG A 165 -4.45 -23.32 9.61
C ARG A 165 -4.96 -23.52 8.18
N TRP A 166 -5.85 -24.47 7.98
CA TRP A 166 -6.41 -24.78 6.66
C TRP A 166 -7.14 -23.59 6.01
N THR A 167 -7.81 -22.72 6.81
CA THR A 167 -8.45 -21.48 6.37
C THR A 167 -7.44 -20.48 5.81
N GLU A 168 -6.27 -20.37 6.43
CA GLU A 168 -5.16 -19.51 6.03
C GLU A 168 -4.54 -20.00 4.70
N ARG A 169 -4.44 -21.31 4.52
CA ARG A 169 -4.00 -21.94 3.25
C ARG A 169 -4.99 -21.69 2.11
N LEU A 170 -6.30 -21.68 2.41
CA LEU A 170 -7.34 -21.38 1.42
C LEU A 170 -7.27 -19.92 0.97
N ALA A 171 -7.10 -18.99 1.90
CA ALA A 171 -6.92 -17.57 1.60
C ALA A 171 -5.63 -17.31 0.79
N ALA A 172 -4.51 -17.92 1.18
CA ALA A 172 -3.26 -17.85 0.42
C ALA A 172 -3.44 -18.39 -1.01
N TRP A 173 -4.23 -19.47 -1.18
CA TRP A 173 -4.58 -20.01 -2.50
C TRP A 173 -5.40 -19.00 -3.33
N PHE A 174 -6.37 -18.31 -2.72
CA PHE A 174 -7.21 -17.31 -3.37
C PHE A 174 -6.38 -16.08 -3.81
N PHE A 175 -5.48 -15.58 -2.97
CA PHE A 175 -4.53 -14.51 -3.32
C PHE A 175 -3.65 -14.88 -4.51
N ARG A 176 -3.20 -16.14 -4.60
CA ARG A 176 -2.44 -16.64 -5.76
C ARG A 176 -3.26 -16.65 -7.05
N PHE A 177 -4.58 -16.85 -6.95
CA PHE A 177 -5.47 -16.92 -8.11
C PHE A 177 -5.80 -15.54 -8.68
N THR A 178 -5.84 -14.49 -7.87
CA THR A 178 -6.21 -13.13 -8.27
C THR A 178 -5.10 -12.35 -8.99
N LYS A 179 -3.90 -12.94 -9.17
CA LYS A 179 -2.70 -12.28 -9.75
C LYS A 179 -2.35 -10.92 -9.14
N GLN A 180 -2.85 -10.59 -7.99
CA GLN A 180 -2.38 -9.44 -7.21
C GLN A 180 -1.02 -9.74 -6.51
N SER A 181 -0.61 -11.00 -6.56
CA SER A 181 0.73 -11.42 -6.21
C SER A 181 1.63 -11.35 -7.44
N PRO A 182 2.80 -10.71 -7.40
CA PRO A 182 3.82 -10.84 -8.43
C PRO A 182 4.14 -12.32 -8.64
N ASN A 183 4.68 -12.71 -9.81
CA ASN A 183 4.97 -14.10 -10.18
C ASN A 183 5.59 -14.88 -9.00
N TYR A 184 4.69 -15.49 -8.23
CA TYR A 184 5.04 -16.22 -7.04
C TYR A 184 5.64 -17.57 -7.44
N GLN A 185 6.94 -17.63 -7.58
CA GLN A 185 7.66 -18.90 -7.48
C GLN A 185 8.01 -19.07 -6.00
N ALA A 186 7.26 -19.93 -5.31
CA ALA A 186 7.58 -20.30 -3.94
C ALA A 186 8.99 -20.90 -3.89
N THR A 187 9.85 -20.37 -3.05
CA THR A 187 11.04 -21.09 -2.60
C THR A 187 10.61 -22.35 -1.85
N ASN A 188 11.49 -23.33 -1.69
CA ASN A 188 11.21 -24.58 -0.98
C ASN A 188 10.68 -24.38 0.45
N ASP A 189 10.90 -23.19 1.03
CA ASP A 189 10.47 -22.80 2.39
C ASP A 189 9.13 -22.03 2.41
N GLY A 190 8.44 -21.92 1.26
CA GLY A 190 7.13 -21.25 1.13
C GLY A 190 7.19 -19.73 1.09
N GLU A 191 8.37 -19.13 1.10
CA GLU A 191 8.53 -17.69 0.94
C GLU A 191 8.46 -17.26 -0.53
N PRO A 192 7.90 -16.07 -0.84
CA PRO A 192 7.87 -15.58 -2.20
C PRO A 192 9.29 -15.29 -2.71
N ASN A 193 9.59 -15.73 -3.93
CA ASN A 193 10.79 -15.25 -4.61
C ASN A 193 10.57 -13.80 -5.05
N LEU A 194 11.00 -12.87 -4.20
CA LEU A 194 10.78 -11.43 -4.37
C LEU A 194 11.84 -10.76 -5.24
N VAL A 195 12.88 -11.47 -5.69
CA VAL A 195 14.08 -10.88 -6.30
C VAL A 195 13.77 -10.04 -7.54
N ASP A 196 12.94 -10.52 -8.46
CA ASP A 196 12.58 -9.76 -9.68
C ASP A 196 11.62 -8.62 -9.38
N TRP A 197 10.70 -8.82 -8.43
CA TRP A 197 9.71 -7.82 -8.08
C TRP A 197 10.32 -6.69 -7.25
N THR A 198 11.17 -7.02 -6.29
CA THR A 198 11.85 -6.02 -5.44
C THR A 198 12.89 -5.22 -6.22
N SER A 199 13.53 -5.78 -7.24
CA SER A 199 14.50 -5.05 -8.05
C SER A 199 13.89 -3.81 -8.72
N HIS A 200 12.67 -3.93 -9.24
CA HIS A 200 11.95 -2.80 -9.82
C HIS A 200 11.63 -1.72 -8.77
N TRP A 201 11.22 -2.13 -7.56
CA TRP A 201 10.88 -1.24 -6.45
C TRP A 201 12.08 -0.55 -5.82
N LEU A 202 13.27 -1.15 -5.93
CA LEU A 202 14.50 -0.59 -5.35
C LEU A 202 15.28 0.30 -6.32
N ASN A 203 15.27 -0.03 -7.61
CA ASN A 203 16.11 0.66 -8.58
C ASN A 203 15.62 2.06 -8.91
N SER A 204 14.32 2.25 -9.14
CA SER A 204 13.75 3.56 -9.47
C SER A 204 13.93 4.59 -8.34
N PRO A 205 13.62 4.28 -7.07
CA PRO A 205 13.85 5.22 -5.96
C PRO A 205 15.33 5.53 -5.75
N ARG A 206 16.24 4.55 -5.89
CA ARG A 206 17.68 4.76 -5.76
C ARG A 206 18.22 5.74 -6.80
N GLN A 207 17.71 5.68 -8.04
CA GLN A 207 18.07 6.62 -9.10
C GLN A 207 17.66 8.07 -8.78
N ILE A 208 16.61 8.24 -7.95
CA ILE A 208 16.13 9.56 -7.51
C ILE A 208 16.94 10.04 -6.29
N GLY A 209 17.65 9.16 -5.59
CA GLY A 209 18.52 9.50 -4.47
C GLY A 209 18.10 8.92 -3.12
N PHE A 210 17.06 8.07 -3.06
CA PHE A 210 16.69 7.38 -1.82
C PHE A 210 17.72 6.30 -1.46
N CYS A 211 18.09 6.24 -0.18
CA CYS A 211 18.69 5.05 0.41
C CYS A 211 17.56 4.07 0.73
N MET A 212 17.57 2.89 0.11
CA MET A 212 16.46 1.94 0.17
C MET A 212 16.83 0.69 0.94
N GLU A 213 15.96 0.31 1.87
CA GLU A 213 16.03 -0.91 2.68
C GLU A 213 14.73 -1.71 2.56
N LEU A 214 14.83 -3.02 2.74
CA LEU A 214 13.68 -3.94 2.78
C LEU A 214 13.61 -4.56 4.17
N GLU A 215 12.45 -4.50 4.77
CA GLU A 215 12.19 -5.07 6.08
C GLU A 215 11.02 -6.05 6.02
N HIS A 216 11.11 -7.13 6.77
CA HIS A 216 10.03 -8.07 6.97
C HIS A 216 9.45 -7.88 8.36
N LEU A 217 8.18 -7.51 8.43
CA LEU A 217 7.45 -7.41 9.69
C LEU A 217 6.61 -8.68 9.89
N ILE A 218 6.95 -9.45 10.92
CA ILE A 218 6.27 -10.69 11.24
C ILE A 218 5.15 -10.40 12.24
N LEU A 219 3.92 -10.70 11.85
CA LEU A 219 2.74 -10.74 12.70
C LEU A 219 2.38 -12.21 13.02
N ASN A 220 1.43 -12.42 13.94
CA ASN A 220 1.09 -13.76 14.45
C ASN A 220 0.87 -14.83 13.36
N SER A 221 0.20 -14.48 12.25
CA SER A 221 -0.15 -15.42 11.17
C SER A 221 0.14 -14.86 9.78
N SER A 222 0.88 -13.75 9.69
CA SER A 222 1.21 -13.12 8.43
C SER A 222 2.58 -12.45 8.49
N THR A 223 3.19 -12.27 7.33
CA THR A 223 4.41 -11.50 7.16
C THR A 223 4.13 -10.38 6.17
N LEU A 224 4.63 -9.19 6.47
CA LEU A 224 4.49 -8.00 5.65
C LEU A 224 5.86 -7.59 5.13
N LEU A 225 5.90 -7.14 3.89
CA LEU A 225 7.08 -6.49 3.33
C LEU A 225 6.94 -4.98 3.52
N ILE A 226 7.97 -4.36 4.09
CA ILE A 226 8.10 -2.91 4.19
C ILE A 226 9.27 -2.49 3.32
N ILE A 227 9.03 -1.54 2.45
CA ILE A 227 10.06 -0.84 1.70
C ILE A 227 10.29 0.49 2.41
N HIS A 228 11.48 0.66 2.97
CA HIS A 228 11.89 1.89 3.64
C HIS A 228 12.88 2.65 2.78
N GLY A 229 12.61 3.90 2.53
CA GLY A 229 13.47 4.81 1.78
C GLY A 229 13.78 6.06 2.59
N ILE A 230 15.06 6.43 2.69
CA ILE A 230 15.49 7.66 3.36
C ILE A 230 15.92 8.66 2.28
N LYS A 231 15.37 9.87 2.31
CA LYS A 231 15.83 10.97 1.46
C LYS A 231 17.21 11.42 1.92
N ASN A 232 18.24 11.04 1.17
CA ASN A 232 19.59 11.56 1.44
C ASN A 232 19.72 13.01 0.92
N PRO A 233 20.39 13.89 1.63
CA PRO A 233 20.74 15.20 1.07
C PRO A 233 21.56 14.99 -0.21
N PRO A 234 21.42 15.85 -1.24
CA PRO A 234 22.24 15.77 -2.43
C PRO A 234 23.71 15.94 -2.04
N GLY A 235 24.48 14.88 -2.16
CA GLY A 235 25.94 14.83 -2.16
C GLY A 235 26.68 15.47 -0.98
N ASN A 236 27.13 14.67 -0.04
CA ASN A 236 28.49 14.79 0.50
C ASN A 236 29.36 13.73 -0.13
#